data_168bb16ea2746d648049c3556be983ce
#
_entry.id   168bb16ea2746d648049c3556be983ce
#
_cell.length_a   1.000
_cell.length_b   1.000
_cell.length_c   1.000
_cell.angle_alpha   90.00
_cell.angle_beta   90.00
_cell.angle_gamma   90.00
#
_symmetry.space_group_name_H-M   'P 1'
#
loop_
_entity.id
_entity.type
_entity.pdbx_description
1 polymer ?
#
loop_
_entity_poly.entity_id
_entity_poly.type
_entity_poly.pdbx_seq_one_letter_code
_entity_poly.pdbx_strand_id
1 'polypeptide(L)'
;MFPPNGSRGGVRSWFRALLPVLAGLMIVTAWSVAARADKASAPIPASTLALMAARGTDAASPIVLRAYKKESEIELWKRNAAGRYVPIKTYPICRWSGQLGPKTKSGDRQTPEGFYTVAKSQMNPNSRYYLSFDIGYPNAYDRAHGFTGSAVMVHGICSSMGCFAMTDAVAGELFSIAREAFAGGQSAFQFQSFPFRMTATNMARYRTDPNIAFWRQLKEGSDRFEATGEEPAIGVSGGRYVFAPSADPAKEAAFAELHRAENGRIAALVEEGAAAVRTTYSDGGQHAFWATRIRQGFPVGDISRPEALAYAGQDVVLIAARHRPPPPPPVPEAVWTAWIGPWTGTGSPSLGRRPTDFVPSYEAGPARLHEPLTRYAQSWPSLTRAAIEGLLPLPEEAVSQPLVEKVAQR
;
A
#
# COMPACT_ATOMS: atom_id res chain seq x y z
N MET A 1 -38.75 81.18 -42.40
CA MET A 1 -38.44 80.44 -43.65
C MET A 1 -37.45 79.35 -43.39
N PHE A 2 -37.91 78.19 -43.39
CA PHE A 2 -37.16 76.98 -42.99
C PHE A 2 -36.80 76.13 -44.19
N PRO A 3 -35.81 75.21 -44.09
CA PRO A 3 -36.17 73.78 -43.87
C PRO A 3 -35.19 73.02 -42.96
N PRO A 4 -35.59 71.79 -42.68
CA PRO A 4 -34.96 70.93 -41.69
C PRO A 4 -34.01 69.86 -42.30
N ASN A 5 -33.15 69.31 -41.52
CA ASN A 5 -32.71 67.92 -41.85
C ASN A 5 -32.18 67.19 -40.61
N GLY A 6 -32.88 66.14 -40.26
CA GLY A 6 -32.46 65.20 -39.29
C GLY A 6 -31.63 64.08 -39.94
N SER A 7 -30.58 63.64 -39.27
CA SER A 7 -29.92 62.40 -39.59
C SER A 7 -30.04 61.44 -38.41
N ARG A 8 -30.96 60.48 -38.54
CA ARG A 8 -30.96 59.23 -37.74
C ARG A 8 -29.96 58.31 -38.38
N GLY A 9 -28.86 58.02 -37.69
CA GLY A 9 -27.86 57.06 -38.16
C GLY A 9 -27.13 56.46 -37.03
N GLY A 10 -27.33 55.23 -36.82
CA GLY A 10 -26.20 54.35 -36.41
C GLY A 10 -26.06 53.80 -35.01
N VAL A 11 -27.14 53.41 -34.33
CA VAL A 11 -26.98 52.64 -33.04
C VAL A 11 -27.22 51.18 -33.21
N ARG A 12 -27.65 50.71 -34.38
CA ARG A 12 -28.02 49.29 -34.58
C ARG A 12 -26.90 48.34 -35.05
N SER A 13 -25.71 48.80 -35.39
CA SER A 13 -24.64 47.92 -35.91
C SER A 13 -23.66 47.39 -34.85
N TRP A 14 -23.60 48.02 -33.68
CA TRP A 14 -22.65 47.63 -32.65
C TRP A 14 -23.12 46.46 -31.78
N PHE A 15 -24.43 46.23 -31.68
CA PHE A 15 -24.98 45.11 -30.91
C PHE A 15 -24.87 43.76 -31.61
N ARG A 16 -24.66 43.69 -32.93
CA ARG A 16 -24.51 42.42 -33.65
C ARG A 16 -23.09 41.87 -33.63
N ALA A 17 -22.08 42.69 -33.36
CA ALA A 17 -20.68 42.24 -33.30
C ALA A 17 -20.26 41.76 -31.89
N LEU A 18 -20.96 42.16 -30.82
CA LEU A 18 -20.64 41.79 -29.46
C LEU A 18 -21.22 40.43 -29.01
N LEU A 19 -22.32 40.00 -29.62
CA LEU A 19 -22.97 38.72 -29.29
C LEU A 19 -22.10 37.47 -29.52
N PRO A 20 -21.36 37.31 -30.62
CA PRO A 20 -20.49 36.16 -30.82
C PRO A 20 -19.26 36.16 -29.92
N VAL A 21 -18.74 37.33 -29.50
CA VAL A 21 -17.60 37.44 -28.59
C VAL A 21 -17.98 37.07 -27.16
N LEU A 22 -19.15 37.46 -26.70
CA LEU A 22 -19.67 37.10 -25.38
C LEU A 22 -20.05 35.59 -25.32
N ALA A 23 -20.63 35.05 -26.40
CA ALA A 23 -20.92 33.62 -26.48
C ALA A 23 -19.63 32.75 -26.50
N GLY A 24 -18.60 33.21 -27.22
CA GLY A 24 -17.28 32.57 -27.21
C GLY A 24 -16.60 32.60 -25.85
N LEU A 25 -16.68 33.72 -25.14
CA LEU A 25 -16.10 33.87 -23.81
C LEU A 25 -16.83 33.02 -22.75
N MET A 26 -18.15 32.87 -22.86
CA MET A 26 -18.96 32.01 -21.97
C MET A 26 -18.69 30.51 -22.21
N ILE A 27 -18.43 30.09 -23.44
CA ILE A 27 -18.08 28.71 -23.79
C ILE A 27 -16.69 28.35 -23.25
N VAL A 28 -15.72 29.28 -23.38
CA VAL A 28 -14.36 29.05 -22.85
C VAL A 28 -14.35 28.98 -21.31
N THR A 29 -15.16 29.83 -20.64
CA THR A 29 -15.27 29.78 -19.16
C THR A 29 -16.00 28.54 -18.69
N ALA A 30 -17.01 28.04 -19.42
CA ALA A 30 -17.70 26.79 -19.08
C ALA A 30 -16.77 25.54 -19.22
N TRP A 31 -15.88 25.53 -20.20
CA TRP A 31 -14.89 24.47 -20.35
C TRP A 31 -13.81 24.50 -19.26
N SER A 32 -13.45 25.65 -18.76
CA SER A 32 -12.48 25.83 -17.68
C SER A 32 -13.00 25.38 -16.31
N VAL A 33 -14.31 25.38 -16.10
CA VAL A 33 -14.96 24.93 -14.85
C VAL A 33 -15.18 23.43 -14.85
N ALA A 34 -15.33 22.76 -16.00
CA ALA A 34 -15.51 21.31 -16.10
C ALA A 34 -14.22 20.49 -15.82
N ALA A 35 -13.03 21.11 -15.77
CA ALA A 35 -11.75 20.43 -15.70
C ALA A 35 -11.19 20.24 -14.27
N ARG A 36 -11.88 20.65 -13.23
CA ARG A 36 -11.57 20.27 -11.86
C ARG A 36 -12.45 19.09 -11.46
N ALA A 37 -12.19 17.93 -12.05
CA ALA A 37 -12.66 16.69 -11.43
C ALA A 37 -12.17 16.69 -9.98
N ASP A 38 -13.11 16.64 -9.04
CA ASP A 38 -12.78 16.52 -7.62
C ASP A 38 -11.89 15.28 -7.45
N LYS A 39 -10.68 15.48 -6.93
CA LYS A 39 -9.71 14.39 -6.70
C LYS A 39 -10.31 13.22 -5.92
N ALA A 40 -11.30 13.50 -5.06
CA ALA A 40 -11.98 12.51 -4.25
C ALA A 40 -13.00 11.68 -5.05
N SER A 41 -13.44 12.14 -6.20
CA SER A 41 -14.37 11.43 -7.11
C SER A 41 -13.66 10.71 -8.25
N ALA A 42 -12.32 10.77 -8.32
CA ALA A 42 -11.54 10.09 -9.34
C ALA A 42 -11.87 8.58 -9.38
N PRO A 43 -12.01 7.97 -10.58
CA PRO A 43 -12.31 6.55 -10.69
C PRO A 43 -11.10 5.69 -10.30
N ILE A 44 -11.35 4.42 -9.95
CA ILE A 44 -10.29 3.42 -9.81
C ILE A 44 -9.63 3.23 -11.19
N PRO A 45 -8.29 3.21 -11.28
CA PRO A 45 -7.61 2.98 -12.54
C PRO A 45 -8.05 1.69 -13.24
N ALA A 46 -8.21 1.74 -14.56
CA ALA A 46 -8.67 0.60 -15.37
C ALA A 46 -7.77 -0.64 -15.20
N SER A 47 -6.45 -0.45 -15.07
CA SER A 47 -5.51 -1.54 -14.79
C SER A 47 -5.81 -2.26 -13.46
N THR A 48 -6.19 -1.51 -12.43
CA THR A 48 -6.55 -2.08 -11.12
C THR A 48 -7.92 -2.76 -11.17
N LEU A 49 -8.89 -2.21 -11.90
CA LEU A 49 -10.17 -2.89 -12.16
C LEU A 49 -9.96 -4.22 -12.89
N ALA A 50 -9.05 -4.28 -13.85
CA ALA A 50 -8.71 -5.52 -14.54
C ALA A 50 -8.09 -6.57 -13.59
N LEU A 51 -7.23 -6.16 -12.64
CA LEU A 51 -6.70 -7.05 -11.60
C LEU A 51 -7.80 -7.58 -10.68
N MET A 52 -8.76 -6.73 -10.30
CA MET A 52 -9.91 -7.14 -9.50
C MET A 52 -10.74 -8.18 -10.24
N ALA A 53 -11.10 -7.92 -11.49
CA ALA A 53 -11.87 -8.84 -12.32
C ALA A 53 -11.16 -10.20 -12.50
N ALA A 54 -9.84 -10.19 -12.73
CA ALA A 54 -9.03 -11.42 -12.84
C ALA A 54 -9.01 -12.27 -11.56
N ARG A 55 -9.37 -11.69 -10.41
CA ARG A 55 -9.45 -12.36 -9.11
C ARG A 55 -10.89 -12.65 -8.65
N GLY A 56 -11.87 -12.44 -9.55
CA GLY A 56 -13.30 -12.65 -9.24
C GLY A 56 -13.84 -11.65 -8.22
N THR A 57 -13.32 -10.42 -8.25
CA THR A 57 -13.78 -9.29 -7.43
C THR A 57 -14.10 -8.08 -8.31
N ASP A 58 -14.71 -7.07 -7.74
CA ASP A 58 -15.07 -5.82 -8.42
C ASP A 58 -14.78 -4.59 -7.56
N ALA A 59 -15.15 -3.40 -8.04
CA ALA A 59 -14.96 -2.16 -7.30
C ALA A 59 -15.70 -2.14 -5.96
N ALA A 60 -16.92 -2.69 -5.91
CA ALA A 60 -17.80 -2.68 -4.74
C ALA A 60 -17.47 -3.76 -3.70
N SER A 61 -16.69 -4.78 -4.08
CA SER A 61 -16.32 -5.88 -3.19
C SER A 61 -15.57 -5.36 -1.95
N PRO A 62 -15.83 -5.92 -0.74
CA PRO A 62 -15.14 -5.53 0.50
C PRO A 62 -13.63 -5.63 0.42
N ILE A 63 -12.94 -4.74 1.13
CA ILE A 63 -11.47 -4.65 1.18
C ILE A 63 -10.91 -4.94 2.57
N VAL A 64 -9.65 -5.37 2.59
CA VAL A 64 -8.72 -5.32 3.73
C VAL A 64 -7.41 -4.75 3.22
N LEU A 65 -6.76 -3.90 4.02
CA LEU A 65 -5.42 -3.40 3.75
C LEU A 65 -4.43 -3.97 4.76
N ARG A 66 -3.29 -4.47 4.27
CA ARG A 66 -2.24 -5.06 5.11
C ARG A 66 -0.92 -4.35 4.85
N ALA A 67 -0.41 -3.64 5.85
CA ALA A 67 0.82 -2.87 5.75
C ALA A 67 1.99 -3.63 6.42
N TYR A 68 3.16 -3.58 5.79
CA TYR A 68 4.41 -4.18 6.26
C TYR A 68 5.47 -3.09 6.31
N LYS A 69 5.88 -2.68 7.52
CA LYS A 69 6.80 -1.54 7.71
C LYS A 69 8.18 -1.82 7.12
N LYS A 70 8.76 -2.99 7.40
CA LYS A 70 10.11 -3.32 6.91
C LYS A 70 10.16 -3.34 5.39
N GLU A 71 9.21 -3.98 4.75
CA GLU A 71 9.09 -4.06 3.30
C GLU A 71 8.65 -2.72 2.70
N SER A 72 8.09 -1.82 3.54
CA SER A 72 7.49 -0.55 3.11
C SER A 72 6.39 -0.75 2.07
N GLU A 73 5.45 -1.66 2.34
CA GLU A 73 4.38 -2.07 1.43
C GLU A 73 3.01 -2.00 2.09
N ILE A 74 1.98 -1.71 1.29
CA ILE A 74 0.57 -1.94 1.63
C ILE A 74 -0.03 -2.86 0.60
N GLU A 75 -0.58 -3.99 1.02
CA GLU A 75 -1.33 -4.90 0.19
C GLU A 75 -2.82 -4.58 0.21
N LEU A 76 -3.43 -4.56 -0.95
CA LEU A 76 -4.88 -4.54 -1.14
C LEU A 76 -5.38 -5.98 -1.30
N TRP A 77 -6.31 -6.36 -0.46
CA TRP A 77 -7.05 -7.60 -0.54
C TRP A 77 -8.54 -7.30 -0.73
N LYS A 78 -9.24 -8.06 -1.57
CA LYS A 78 -10.68 -7.93 -1.79
C LYS A 78 -11.38 -9.26 -1.62
N ARG A 79 -12.60 -9.22 -1.08
CA ARG A 79 -13.40 -10.41 -0.88
C ARG A 79 -14.06 -10.83 -2.20
N ASN A 80 -13.77 -12.05 -2.64
CA ASN A 80 -14.34 -12.62 -3.85
C ASN A 80 -15.75 -13.22 -3.61
N ALA A 81 -16.37 -13.71 -4.67
CA ALA A 81 -17.71 -14.33 -4.62
C ALA A 81 -17.78 -15.57 -3.70
N ALA A 82 -16.66 -16.26 -3.45
CA ALA A 82 -16.58 -17.37 -2.50
C ALA A 82 -16.45 -16.90 -1.03
N GLY A 83 -16.52 -15.58 -0.77
CA GLY A 83 -16.44 -15.02 0.58
C GLY A 83 -15.02 -14.92 1.13
N ARG A 84 -13.99 -15.22 0.35
CA ARG A 84 -12.58 -15.19 0.77
C ARG A 84 -11.87 -13.94 0.26
N TYR A 85 -11.04 -13.34 1.11
CA TYR A 85 -10.13 -12.29 0.67
C TYR A 85 -9.01 -12.87 -0.19
N VAL A 86 -8.75 -12.23 -1.33
CA VAL A 86 -7.70 -12.56 -2.28
C VAL A 86 -6.82 -11.33 -2.53
N PRO A 87 -5.51 -11.52 -2.74
CA PRO A 87 -4.60 -10.39 -2.99
C PRO A 87 -4.86 -9.82 -4.39
N ILE A 88 -4.96 -8.49 -4.47
CA ILE A 88 -5.17 -7.76 -5.72
C ILE A 88 -3.90 -7.06 -6.17
N LYS A 89 -3.31 -6.25 -5.28
CA LYS A 89 -2.20 -5.37 -5.63
C LYS A 89 -1.39 -4.99 -4.39
N THR A 90 -0.07 -4.84 -4.57
CA THR A 90 0.83 -4.31 -3.54
C THR A 90 1.26 -2.91 -3.92
N TYR A 91 1.18 -1.98 -2.98
CA TYR A 91 1.53 -0.58 -3.14
C TYR A 91 2.79 -0.26 -2.36
N PRO A 92 3.83 0.29 -3.00
CA PRO A 92 5.04 0.72 -2.31
C PRO A 92 4.76 1.98 -1.47
N ILE A 93 5.07 1.93 -0.17
CA ILE A 93 5.00 3.08 0.72
C ILE A 93 6.12 4.05 0.36
N CYS A 94 5.77 5.33 0.18
CA CYS A 94 6.73 6.35 -0.15
C CYS A 94 7.55 6.80 1.07
N ARG A 95 6.93 6.88 2.24
CA ARG A 95 7.59 7.24 3.50
C ARG A 95 6.76 6.76 4.69
N TRP A 96 7.39 6.09 5.64
CA TRP A 96 6.90 5.88 7.00
C TRP A 96 8.00 6.28 7.99
N SER A 97 7.67 6.50 9.27
CA SER A 97 8.63 7.04 10.25
C SER A 97 8.70 6.23 11.54
N GLY A 98 9.80 6.39 12.26
CA GLY A 98 10.10 5.70 13.51
C GLY A 98 10.85 4.38 13.32
N GLN A 99 10.61 3.42 14.18
CA GLN A 99 11.25 2.09 14.25
C GLN A 99 10.23 0.98 13.95
N LEU A 100 10.67 -0.28 13.91
CA LEU A 100 9.78 -1.41 14.12
C LEU A 100 9.32 -1.42 15.58
N GLY A 101 8.05 -1.76 15.80
CA GLY A 101 7.40 -1.73 17.11
C GLY A 101 6.17 -0.82 17.13
N PRO A 102 5.39 -0.86 18.21
CA PRO A 102 4.16 -0.10 18.36
C PRO A 102 4.44 1.40 18.51
N LYS A 103 3.46 2.22 18.12
CA LYS A 103 3.39 3.63 18.51
C LYS A 103 2.91 3.72 19.96
N THR A 104 3.57 4.55 20.80
CA THR A 104 3.26 4.62 22.21
C THR A 104 2.88 6.01 22.71
N LYS A 105 3.33 7.07 22.04
CA LYS A 105 3.14 8.45 22.49
C LYS A 105 2.71 9.38 21.38
N SER A 106 1.91 10.38 21.74
CA SER A 106 1.72 11.53 20.84
C SER A 106 3.07 12.19 20.55
N GLY A 107 3.31 12.52 19.28
CA GLY A 107 4.56 13.19 18.85
C GLY A 107 5.80 12.29 18.77
N ASP A 108 5.73 10.99 19.03
CA ASP A 108 6.86 10.07 18.94
C ASP A 108 7.30 9.77 17.48
N ARG A 109 6.58 10.29 16.51
CA ARG A 109 6.80 10.09 15.07
C ARG A 109 6.81 8.62 14.63
N GLN A 110 6.27 7.74 15.47
CA GLN A 110 6.23 6.30 15.25
C GLN A 110 5.00 5.92 14.42
N THR A 111 5.21 5.24 13.31
CA THR A 111 4.15 4.57 12.56
C THR A 111 3.72 3.33 13.32
N PRO A 112 2.43 3.18 13.66
CA PRO A 112 1.95 2.12 14.54
C PRO A 112 1.93 0.75 13.88
N GLU A 113 1.86 -0.28 14.71
CA GLU A 113 1.59 -1.68 14.36
C GLU A 113 0.38 -2.17 15.15
N GLY A 114 -0.44 -3.02 14.54
CA GLY A 114 -1.66 -3.53 15.15
C GLY A 114 -2.79 -3.73 14.15
N PHE A 115 -3.96 -4.00 14.69
CA PHE A 115 -5.19 -4.18 13.92
C PHE A 115 -6.11 -2.97 14.15
N TYR A 116 -6.41 -2.26 13.10
CA TYR A 116 -7.20 -1.04 13.11
C TYR A 116 -8.45 -1.19 12.28
N THR A 117 -9.43 -0.35 12.52
CA THR A 117 -10.70 -0.35 11.79
C THR A 117 -10.94 1.02 11.18
N VAL A 118 -11.18 1.04 9.88
CA VAL A 118 -11.46 2.26 9.12
C VAL A 118 -12.93 2.27 8.72
N ALA A 119 -13.68 3.23 9.22
CA ALA A 119 -15.05 3.51 8.83
C ALA A 119 -15.11 4.63 7.77
N LYS A 120 -16.24 4.74 7.08
CA LYS A 120 -16.45 5.79 6.07
C LYS A 120 -16.22 7.21 6.59
N SER A 121 -16.57 7.47 7.86
CA SER A 121 -16.37 8.78 8.51
C SER A 121 -14.90 9.18 8.68
N GLN A 122 -13.97 8.24 8.55
CA GLN A 122 -12.52 8.47 8.65
C GLN A 122 -11.89 8.86 7.30
N MET A 123 -12.67 8.83 6.21
CA MET A 123 -12.24 9.31 4.90
C MET A 123 -12.19 10.84 4.89
N ASN A 124 -11.06 11.42 4.45
CA ASN A 124 -10.89 12.87 4.36
C ASN A 124 -10.58 13.31 2.92
N PRO A 125 -11.60 13.71 2.14
CA PRO A 125 -11.43 14.19 0.78
C PRO A 125 -10.73 15.57 0.71
N ASN A 126 -10.76 16.33 1.82
CA ASN A 126 -10.20 17.68 1.93
C ASN A 126 -8.86 17.70 2.67
N SER A 127 -8.16 16.57 2.69
CA SER A 127 -6.85 16.48 3.34
C SER A 127 -5.85 17.48 2.75
N ARG A 128 -5.05 18.11 3.63
CA ARG A 128 -3.88 18.92 3.24
C ARG A 128 -2.76 18.04 2.65
N TYR A 129 -2.83 16.74 2.87
CA TYR A 129 -1.92 15.74 2.30
C TYR A 129 -2.57 15.02 1.10
N TYR A 130 -3.12 15.79 0.17
CA TYR A 130 -3.85 15.36 -1.01
C TYR A 130 -5.18 14.68 -0.65
N LEU A 131 -5.23 13.38 -0.44
CA LEU A 131 -6.36 12.59 0.04
C LEU A 131 -5.87 11.72 1.20
N SER A 132 -6.73 11.44 2.17
CA SER A 132 -6.36 10.60 3.30
C SER A 132 -7.54 9.84 3.89
N PHE A 133 -7.23 8.79 4.65
CA PHE A 133 -8.13 8.20 5.64
C PHE A 133 -7.36 7.91 6.92
N ASP A 134 -8.01 8.13 8.07
CA ASP A 134 -7.46 7.77 9.38
C ASP A 134 -7.58 6.27 9.58
N ILE A 135 -6.55 5.61 10.10
CA ILE A 135 -6.57 4.16 10.34
C ILE A 135 -7.30 3.76 11.61
N GLY A 136 -7.65 4.73 12.48
CA GLY A 136 -8.34 4.48 13.75
C GLY A 136 -7.40 4.27 14.93
N TYR A 137 -6.19 4.82 14.88
CA TYR A 137 -5.29 4.85 16.07
C TYR A 137 -5.77 5.87 17.10
N PRO A 138 -5.73 5.59 18.42
CA PRO A 138 -5.39 4.31 19.06
C PRO A 138 -6.56 3.32 19.06
N ASN A 139 -6.27 2.04 18.85
CA ASN A 139 -7.25 0.96 18.96
C ASN A 139 -7.45 0.52 20.44
N ALA A 140 -8.19 -0.56 20.69
CA ALA A 140 -8.44 -1.07 22.05
C ALA A 140 -7.16 -1.56 22.73
N TYR A 141 -6.23 -2.17 21.98
CA TYR A 141 -4.94 -2.62 22.51
C TYR A 141 -4.08 -1.42 22.95
N ASP A 142 -3.97 -0.41 22.08
CA ASP A 142 -3.20 0.80 22.35
C ASP A 142 -3.72 1.52 23.62
N ARG A 143 -5.05 1.65 23.71
CA ARG A 143 -5.70 2.26 24.90
C ARG A 143 -5.47 1.45 26.16
N ALA A 144 -5.51 0.12 26.09
CA ALA A 144 -5.26 -0.74 27.26
C ALA A 144 -3.82 -0.61 27.78
N HIS A 145 -2.88 -0.19 26.93
CA HIS A 145 -1.48 0.09 27.31
C HIS A 145 -1.22 1.57 27.66
N GLY A 146 -2.26 2.41 27.66
CA GLY A 146 -2.10 3.85 27.91
C GLY A 146 -1.37 4.59 26.79
N PHE A 147 -1.32 4.02 25.58
CA PHE A 147 -0.70 4.66 24.44
C PHE A 147 -1.52 5.86 23.97
N THR A 148 -0.83 6.93 23.58
CA THR A 148 -1.45 8.22 23.26
C THR A 148 -1.13 8.68 21.86
N GLY A 149 -1.97 9.57 21.35
CA GLY A 149 -1.88 10.14 20.00
C GLY A 149 -3.18 9.96 19.23
N SER A 150 -3.19 10.45 18.00
CA SER A 150 -4.34 10.40 17.10
C SER A 150 -3.92 10.74 15.69
N ALA A 151 -4.87 10.72 14.75
CA ALA A 151 -4.68 11.17 13.38
C ALA A 151 -3.53 10.48 12.65
N VAL A 152 -3.42 9.16 12.80
CA VAL A 152 -2.52 8.35 11.99
C VAL A 152 -3.24 7.96 10.70
N MET A 153 -2.69 8.37 9.58
CA MET A 153 -3.38 8.29 8.29
C MET A 153 -2.57 7.52 7.25
N VAL A 154 -3.29 6.97 6.26
CA VAL A 154 -2.75 6.72 4.92
C VAL A 154 -3.08 7.96 4.09
N HIS A 155 -2.07 8.59 3.45
CA HIS A 155 -2.24 9.88 2.75
C HIS A 155 -1.23 10.06 1.61
N GLY A 156 -1.46 11.04 0.75
CA GLY A 156 -0.51 11.50 -0.27
C GLY A 156 0.63 12.32 0.33
N ILE A 157 1.48 12.87 -0.54
CA ILE A 157 2.67 13.64 -0.16
C ILE A 157 3.65 12.80 0.68
N CYS A 158 4.76 12.41 0.10
CA CYS A 158 5.77 11.50 0.67
C CYS A 158 6.45 11.98 1.98
N SER A 159 5.68 12.52 2.92
CA SER A 159 6.17 13.08 4.18
C SER A 159 5.44 12.44 5.37
N SER A 160 6.15 11.79 6.28
CA SER A 160 5.58 11.12 7.43
C SER A 160 6.15 11.63 8.75
N MET A 161 5.25 11.75 9.73
CA MET A 161 5.55 11.96 11.16
C MET A 161 4.77 10.95 12.02
N GLY A 162 4.62 9.72 11.54
CA GLY A 162 3.86 8.64 12.17
C GLY A 162 2.79 8.03 11.27
N CYS A 163 2.62 8.54 10.05
CA CYS A 163 1.63 8.09 9.06
C CYS A 163 2.24 7.13 8.04
N PHE A 164 1.39 6.54 7.20
CA PHE A 164 1.75 5.80 5.99
C PHE A 164 1.62 6.76 4.80
N ALA A 165 2.72 7.42 4.43
CA ALA A 165 2.73 8.38 3.34
C ALA A 165 2.97 7.69 2.00
N MET A 166 2.03 7.88 1.10
CA MET A 166 2.07 7.39 -0.27
C MET A 166 2.37 8.55 -1.22
N THR A 167 2.61 8.28 -2.50
CA THR A 167 2.49 9.33 -3.52
C THR A 167 1.03 9.71 -3.72
N ASP A 168 0.77 10.90 -4.26
CA ASP A 168 -0.60 11.37 -4.51
C ASP A 168 -1.41 10.41 -5.38
N ALA A 169 -0.79 9.86 -6.42
CA ALA A 169 -1.43 8.89 -7.30
C ALA A 169 -1.85 7.62 -6.55
N VAL A 170 -0.97 7.08 -5.71
CA VAL A 170 -1.28 5.88 -4.91
C VAL A 170 -2.32 6.18 -3.82
N ALA A 171 -2.21 7.32 -3.14
CA ALA A 171 -3.20 7.73 -2.15
C ALA A 171 -4.59 7.93 -2.79
N GLY A 172 -4.64 8.52 -3.99
CA GLY A 172 -5.88 8.67 -4.77
C GLY A 172 -6.50 7.34 -5.15
N GLU A 173 -5.69 6.39 -5.59
CA GLU A 173 -6.16 5.05 -5.94
C GLU A 173 -6.70 4.31 -4.70
N LEU A 174 -5.96 4.27 -3.59
CA LEU A 174 -6.42 3.66 -2.34
C LEU A 174 -7.69 4.32 -1.80
N PHE A 175 -7.79 5.65 -1.90
CA PHE A 175 -8.97 6.40 -1.51
C PHE A 175 -10.18 6.03 -2.38
N SER A 176 -10.03 5.95 -3.70
CA SER A 176 -11.12 5.56 -4.60
C SER A 176 -11.59 4.13 -4.35
N ILE A 177 -10.66 3.20 -4.10
CA ILE A 177 -10.97 1.80 -3.77
C ILE A 177 -11.77 1.71 -2.47
N ALA A 178 -11.35 2.42 -1.41
CA ALA A 178 -12.07 2.46 -0.14
C ALA A 178 -13.46 3.07 -0.31
N ARG A 179 -13.59 4.17 -1.07
CA ARG A 179 -14.86 4.81 -1.39
C ARG A 179 -15.84 3.83 -2.05
N GLU A 180 -15.38 3.09 -3.08
CA GLU A 180 -16.23 2.14 -3.80
C GLU A 180 -16.61 0.93 -2.93
N ALA A 181 -15.71 0.44 -2.08
CA ALA A 181 -16.04 -0.62 -1.12
C ALA A 181 -17.11 -0.17 -0.10
N PHE A 182 -17.04 1.07 0.40
CA PHE A 182 -18.08 1.65 1.23
C PHE A 182 -19.39 1.86 0.48
N ALA A 183 -19.34 2.26 -0.78
CA ALA A 183 -20.53 2.37 -1.64
C ALA A 183 -21.16 0.99 -1.90
N GLY A 184 -20.34 -0.06 -1.95
CA GLY A 184 -20.78 -1.46 -2.06
C GLY A 184 -21.35 -2.06 -0.79
N GLY A 185 -21.47 -1.28 0.31
CA GLY A 185 -22.11 -1.70 1.56
C GLY A 185 -21.16 -2.15 2.66
N GLN A 186 -19.84 -2.10 2.46
CA GLN A 186 -18.89 -2.35 3.56
C GLN A 186 -19.02 -1.22 4.59
N SER A 187 -19.33 -1.56 5.85
CA SER A 187 -19.48 -0.55 6.91
C SER A 187 -18.14 -0.03 7.43
N ALA A 188 -17.14 -0.91 7.49
CA ALA A 188 -15.78 -0.63 7.88
C ALA A 188 -14.85 -1.71 7.30
N PHE A 189 -13.55 -1.42 7.15
CA PHE A 189 -12.55 -2.40 6.78
C PHE A 189 -11.41 -2.45 7.79
N GLN A 190 -10.75 -3.60 7.88
CA GLN A 190 -9.54 -3.73 8.69
C GLN A 190 -8.33 -3.16 7.96
N PHE A 191 -7.55 -2.38 8.70
CA PHE A 191 -6.19 -1.99 8.37
C PHE A 191 -5.24 -2.72 9.31
N GLN A 192 -4.53 -3.73 8.80
CA GLN A 192 -3.62 -4.57 9.55
C GLN A 192 -2.19 -4.07 9.33
N SER A 193 -1.53 -3.59 10.38
CA SER A 193 -0.17 -3.06 10.30
C SER A 193 0.80 -3.97 11.02
N PHE A 194 1.82 -4.43 10.32
CA PHE A 194 2.81 -5.38 10.78
C PHE A 194 4.24 -4.78 10.73
N PRO A 195 5.14 -5.23 11.61
CA PRO A 195 6.55 -4.83 11.55
C PRO A 195 7.23 -5.28 10.25
N PHE A 196 6.90 -6.47 9.79
CA PHE A 196 7.42 -7.18 8.62
C PHE A 196 6.42 -8.26 8.22
N ARG A 197 6.65 -8.93 7.07
CA ARG A 197 5.86 -10.12 6.70
C ARG A 197 5.95 -11.18 7.79
N MET A 198 4.81 -11.61 8.33
CA MET A 198 4.71 -12.45 9.53
C MET A 198 5.03 -13.93 9.24
N THR A 199 6.19 -14.20 8.60
CA THR A 199 6.67 -15.54 8.28
C THR A 199 7.46 -16.17 9.44
N ALA A 200 7.53 -17.49 9.48
CA ALA A 200 8.35 -18.22 10.45
C ALA A 200 9.82 -17.76 10.44
N THR A 201 10.38 -17.52 9.25
CA THR A 201 11.75 -17.02 9.07
C THR A 201 11.95 -15.67 9.74
N ASN A 202 11.06 -14.71 9.51
CA ASN A 202 11.15 -13.41 10.14
C ASN A 202 10.95 -13.50 11.66
N MET A 203 9.99 -14.29 12.14
CA MET A 203 9.78 -14.49 13.58
C MET A 203 11.02 -15.12 14.26
N ALA A 204 11.66 -16.10 13.63
CA ALA A 204 12.91 -16.67 14.12
C ALA A 204 14.07 -15.64 14.12
N ARG A 205 14.15 -14.83 13.06
CA ARG A 205 15.16 -13.79 12.87
C ARG A 205 15.06 -12.67 13.92
N TYR A 206 13.84 -12.27 14.29
CA TYR A 206 13.58 -11.19 15.28
C TYR A 206 13.28 -11.71 16.68
N ARG A 207 13.57 -12.97 17.00
CA ARG A 207 13.22 -13.62 18.27
C ARG A 207 13.73 -12.95 19.53
N THR A 208 14.77 -12.13 19.43
CA THR A 208 15.40 -11.40 20.53
C THR A 208 14.97 -9.94 20.62
N ASP A 209 14.07 -9.49 19.74
CA ASP A 209 13.59 -8.12 19.75
C ASP A 209 12.69 -7.87 20.98
N PRO A 210 12.79 -6.71 21.64
CA PRO A 210 11.92 -6.37 22.78
C PRO A 210 10.42 -6.47 22.47
N ASN A 211 10.02 -6.26 21.22
CA ASN A 211 8.62 -6.30 20.78
C ASN A 211 8.12 -7.71 20.43
N ILE A 212 8.95 -8.75 20.54
CA ILE A 212 8.60 -10.11 20.06
C ILE A 212 7.32 -10.66 20.69
N ALA A 213 7.04 -10.35 21.94
CA ALA A 213 5.83 -10.79 22.62
C ALA A 213 4.56 -10.15 22.02
N PHE A 214 4.64 -8.89 21.60
CA PHE A 214 3.61 -8.21 20.86
C PHE A 214 3.48 -8.77 19.42
N TRP A 215 4.59 -8.97 18.75
CA TRP A 215 4.60 -9.50 17.38
C TRP A 215 4.07 -10.93 17.27
N ARG A 216 4.20 -11.76 18.32
CA ARG A 216 3.55 -13.08 18.37
C ARG A 216 2.03 -12.98 18.34
N GLN A 217 1.45 -11.95 18.96
CA GLN A 217 0.01 -11.72 18.88
C GLN A 217 -0.40 -11.24 17.48
N LEU A 218 0.41 -10.38 16.84
CA LEU A 218 0.19 -9.99 15.46
C LEU A 218 0.30 -11.18 14.50
N LYS A 219 1.26 -12.09 14.76
CA LYS A 219 1.42 -13.34 14.00
C LYS A 219 0.18 -14.21 14.07
N GLU A 220 -0.42 -14.36 15.26
CA GLU A 220 -1.65 -15.14 15.43
C GLU A 220 -2.79 -14.60 14.55
N GLY A 221 -3.04 -13.29 14.58
CA GLY A 221 -4.06 -12.67 13.73
C GLY A 221 -3.74 -12.76 12.24
N SER A 222 -2.46 -12.65 11.87
CA SER A 222 -2.00 -12.87 10.50
C SER A 222 -2.25 -14.32 10.04
N ASP A 223 -1.92 -15.31 10.88
CA ASP A 223 -2.14 -16.72 10.56
C ASP A 223 -3.63 -17.07 10.41
N ARG A 224 -4.48 -16.45 11.24
CA ARG A 224 -5.94 -16.60 11.08
C ARG A 224 -6.40 -16.09 9.73
N PHE A 225 -5.97 -14.91 9.33
CA PHE A 225 -6.30 -14.35 8.01
C PHE A 225 -5.81 -15.25 6.87
N GLU A 226 -4.56 -15.70 6.92
CA GLU A 226 -3.97 -16.56 5.89
C GLU A 226 -4.70 -17.92 5.77
N ALA A 227 -5.02 -18.54 6.91
CA ALA A 227 -5.69 -19.83 6.94
C ALA A 227 -7.13 -19.76 6.46
N THR A 228 -7.87 -18.76 6.92
CA THR A 228 -9.32 -18.67 6.68
C THR A 228 -9.67 -17.87 5.43
N GLY A 229 -8.82 -16.91 5.04
CA GLY A 229 -9.14 -15.90 4.03
C GLY A 229 -10.22 -14.93 4.51
N GLU A 230 -10.38 -14.74 5.83
CA GLU A 230 -11.35 -13.85 6.45
C GLU A 230 -10.69 -12.88 7.41
N GLU A 231 -11.32 -11.73 7.65
CA GLU A 231 -10.88 -10.81 8.69
C GLU A 231 -10.99 -11.51 10.06
N PRO A 232 -9.89 -11.56 10.85
CA PRO A 232 -9.98 -12.10 12.20
C PRO A 232 -10.89 -11.22 13.06
N ALA A 233 -11.77 -11.87 13.83
CA ALA A 233 -12.58 -11.18 14.84
C ALA A 233 -11.71 -10.90 16.07
N ILE A 234 -11.41 -9.62 16.30
CA ILE A 234 -10.37 -9.16 17.22
C ILE A 234 -11.00 -8.49 18.44
N GLY A 235 -10.57 -8.92 19.62
CA GLY A 235 -10.83 -8.25 20.90
C GLY A 235 -9.53 -7.96 21.64
N VAL A 236 -9.66 -7.36 22.82
CA VAL A 236 -8.54 -7.11 23.74
C VAL A 236 -8.97 -7.49 25.15
N SER A 237 -8.17 -8.31 25.81
CA SER A 237 -8.38 -8.72 27.19
C SER A 237 -7.03 -8.80 27.92
N GLY A 238 -6.95 -8.24 29.11
CA GLY A 238 -5.70 -8.22 29.90
C GLY A 238 -4.52 -7.56 29.16
N GLY A 239 -4.77 -6.55 28.33
CA GLY A 239 -3.72 -5.90 27.53
C GLY A 239 -3.18 -6.75 26.36
N ARG A 240 -3.89 -7.79 25.95
CA ARG A 240 -3.48 -8.67 24.86
C ARG A 240 -4.58 -8.74 23.79
N TYR A 241 -4.18 -8.88 22.54
CA TYR A 241 -5.14 -9.28 21.51
C TYR A 241 -5.70 -10.65 21.82
N VAL A 242 -7.00 -10.81 21.65
CA VAL A 242 -7.73 -12.07 21.69
C VAL A 242 -8.51 -12.20 20.40
N PHE A 243 -8.55 -13.41 19.86
CA PHE A 243 -9.20 -13.68 18.59
C PHE A 243 -10.35 -14.65 18.81
N ALA A 244 -11.54 -14.25 18.42
CA ALA A 244 -12.68 -15.18 18.46
C ALA A 244 -12.46 -16.30 17.43
N PRO A 245 -12.82 -17.55 17.77
CA PRO A 245 -12.74 -18.65 16.83
C PRO A 245 -13.68 -18.41 15.65
N SER A 246 -13.36 -19.00 14.49
CA SER A 246 -14.27 -19.00 13.35
C SER A 246 -15.52 -19.78 13.69
N ALA A 247 -16.67 -19.29 13.23
CA ALA A 247 -17.94 -20.05 13.34
C ALA A 247 -17.92 -21.33 12.48
N ASP A 248 -17.04 -21.41 11.49
CA ASP A 248 -16.80 -22.58 10.66
C ASP A 248 -15.70 -23.46 11.28
N PRO A 249 -16.02 -24.67 11.79
CA PRO A 249 -15.04 -25.55 12.42
C PRO A 249 -13.88 -25.96 11.48
N ALA A 250 -14.13 -26.05 10.16
CA ALA A 250 -13.11 -26.40 9.21
C ALA A 250 -12.06 -25.27 9.07
N LYS A 251 -12.49 -24.01 9.10
CA LYS A 251 -11.60 -22.85 9.10
C LYS A 251 -10.82 -22.76 10.40
N GLU A 252 -11.44 -23.02 11.53
CA GLU A 252 -10.73 -23.02 12.82
C GLU A 252 -9.68 -24.15 12.88
N ALA A 253 -10.01 -25.33 12.35
CA ALA A 253 -9.05 -26.42 12.23
C ALA A 253 -7.88 -26.07 11.30
N ALA A 254 -8.16 -25.44 10.16
CA ALA A 254 -7.14 -24.96 9.22
C ALA A 254 -6.21 -23.91 9.85
N PHE A 255 -6.77 -22.99 10.63
CA PHE A 255 -5.97 -22.05 11.42
C PHE A 255 -5.08 -22.76 12.44
N ALA A 256 -5.65 -23.66 13.24
CA ALA A 256 -4.92 -24.39 14.28
C ALA A 256 -3.76 -25.20 13.70
N GLU A 257 -3.95 -25.82 12.54
CA GLU A 257 -2.90 -26.55 11.81
C GLU A 257 -1.81 -25.61 11.31
N LEU A 258 -2.17 -24.54 10.58
CA LEU A 258 -1.21 -23.56 10.06
C LEU A 258 -0.39 -22.95 11.19
N HIS A 259 -1.06 -22.47 12.24
CA HIS A 259 -0.40 -21.81 13.38
C HIS A 259 0.58 -22.76 14.11
N ARG A 260 0.20 -24.04 14.28
CA ARG A 260 1.08 -25.06 14.85
C ARG A 260 2.28 -25.32 13.94
N ALA A 261 2.06 -25.47 12.65
CA ALA A 261 3.12 -25.70 11.66
C ALA A 261 4.12 -24.53 11.61
N GLU A 262 3.61 -23.29 11.59
CA GLU A 262 4.46 -22.09 11.61
C GLU A 262 5.27 -21.98 12.91
N ASN A 263 4.67 -22.23 14.07
CA ASN A 263 5.38 -22.23 15.35
C ASN A 263 6.45 -23.35 15.42
N GLY A 264 6.14 -24.53 14.89
CA GLY A 264 7.12 -25.61 14.75
C GLY A 264 8.30 -25.23 13.84
N ARG A 265 8.01 -24.55 12.73
CA ARG A 265 9.04 -24.04 11.82
C ARG A 265 9.90 -22.94 12.45
N ILE A 266 9.30 -22.04 13.24
CA ILE A 266 10.07 -21.05 14.01
C ILE A 266 11.05 -21.77 14.95
N ALA A 267 10.57 -22.76 15.70
CA ALA A 267 11.40 -23.53 16.64
C ALA A 267 12.55 -24.24 15.91
N ALA A 268 12.26 -24.92 14.81
CA ALA A 268 13.25 -25.61 13.99
C ALA A 268 14.33 -24.66 13.47
N LEU A 269 13.95 -23.51 12.91
CA LEU A 269 14.90 -22.50 12.44
C LEU A 269 15.82 -21.99 13.56
N VAL A 270 15.28 -21.82 14.77
CA VAL A 270 16.08 -21.40 15.93
C VAL A 270 17.04 -22.49 16.37
N GLU A 271 16.61 -23.74 16.39
CA GLU A 271 17.43 -24.91 16.72
C GLU A 271 18.55 -25.13 15.70
N GLU A 272 18.25 -24.99 14.41
CA GLU A 272 19.20 -25.01 13.29
C GLU A 272 20.24 -23.87 13.36
N GLY A 273 20.05 -22.92 14.26
CA GLY A 273 20.99 -21.85 14.49
C GLY A 273 20.81 -20.64 13.58
N ALA A 274 19.57 -20.34 13.15
CA ALA A 274 19.28 -19.12 12.41
C ALA A 274 19.79 -17.88 13.13
N ALA A 275 20.35 -16.92 12.38
CA ALA A 275 20.81 -15.64 12.92
C ALA A 275 19.67 -14.92 13.64
N ALA A 276 19.98 -14.23 14.75
CA ALA A 276 19.07 -13.24 15.32
C ALA A 276 19.56 -11.84 15.00
N VAL A 277 18.66 -10.99 14.56
CA VAL A 277 18.98 -9.61 14.14
C VAL A 277 18.03 -8.61 14.80
N ARG A 278 18.49 -7.36 14.82
CA ARG A 278 17.65 -6.17 15.01
C ARG A 278 17.80 -5.29 13.79
N THR A 279 16.71 -4.86 13.20
CA THR A 279 16.75 -3.86 12.14
C THR A 279 16.69 -2.46 12.75
N THR A 280 17.62 -1.61 12.36
CA THR A 280 17.71 -0.23 12.85
C THR A 280 17.30 0.75 11.78
N TYR A 281 16.64 1.82 12.22
CA TYR A 281 16.23 2.95 11.40
C TYR A 281 16.64 4.24 12.12
N SER A 282 17.12 5.25 11.39
CA SER A 282 17.22 6.58 11.98
C SER A 282 15.84 7.17 12.21
N ASP A 283 14.95 7.06 11.20
CA ASP A 283 13.58 7.53 11.28
C ASP A 283 12.73 6.88 10.18
N GLY A 284 12.39 5.59 10.34
CA GLY A 284 11.54 4.86 9.42
C GLY A 284 12.19 4.54 8.07
N GLY A 285 11.35 4.24 7.09
CA GLY A 285 11.79 3.71 5.81
C GLY A 285 11.00 4.19 4.60
N GLN A 286 11.43 3.68 3.46
CA GLN A 286 10.88 3.92 2.14
C GLN A 286 11.03 2.64 1.33
N HIS A 287 10.08 2.35 0.44
CA HIS A 287 10.21 1.24 -0.48
C HIS A 287 11.34 1.48 -1.51
N ALA A 288 12.12 0.44 -1.82
CA ALA A 288 13.24 0.52 -2.74
C ALA A 288 12.86 1.03 -4.14
N PHE A 289 11.62 0.76 -4.59
CA PHE A 289 11.06 1.29 -5.83
C PHE A 289 11.13 2.83 -5.84
N TRP A 290 10.62 3.49 -4.80
CA TRP A 290 10.65 4.96 -4.72
C TRP A 290 12.07 5.49 -4.59
N ALA A 291 12.90 4.86 -3.76
CA ALA A 291 14.31 5.24 -3.65
C ALA A 291 15.02 5.21 -5.02
N THR A 292 14.72 4.23 -5.85
CA THR A 292 15.27 4.12 -7.21
C THR A 292 14.72 5.19 -8.13
N ARG A 293 13.38 5.42 -8.12
CA ARG A 293 12.74 6.44 -8.95
C ARG A 293 13.23 7.85 -8.64
N ILE A 294 13.43 8.17 -7.36
CA ILE A 294 13.97 9.46 -6.92
C ILE A 294 15.40 9.66 -7.45
N ARG A 295 16.26 8.63 -7.35
CA ARG A 295 17.61 8.70 -7.94
C ARG A 295 17.62 8.90 -9.45
N GLN A 296 16.54 8.45 -10.13
CA GLN A 296 16.33 8.68 -11.56
C GLN A 296 15.72 10.06 -11.88
N GLY A 297 15.53 10.92 -10.85
CA GLY A 297 14.94 12.25 -11.04
C GLY A 297 13.43 12.29 -11.11
N PHE A 298 12.72 11.17 -10.79
CA PHE A 298 11.27 11.15 -10.80
C PHE A 298 10.71 11.95 -9.60
N PRO A 299 9.84 12.93 -9.83
CA PRO A 299 9.29 13.75 -8.76
C PRO A 299 8.25 12.94 -7.95
N VAL A 300 8.49 12.80 -6.66
CA VAL A 300 7.54 12.20 -5.70
C VAL A 300 7.00 13.21 -4.68
N GLY A 301 7.32 14.50 -4.86
CA GLY A 301 7.08 15.56 -3.90
C GLY A 301 8.15 15.63 -2.80
N ASP A 302 7.93 16.47 -1.79
CA ASP A 302 8.86 16.64 -0.68
C ASP A 302 8.86 15.41 0.22
N ILE A 303 10.05 14.86 0.44
CA ILE A 303 10.26 13.74 1.35
C ILE A 303 10.75 14.29 2.69
N SER A 304 10.03 14.00 3.76
CA SER A 304 10.48 14.39 5.08
C SER A 304 11.74 13.63 5.49
N ARG A 305 12.74 14.35 5.95
CA ARG A 305 14.00 13.82 6.51
C ARG A 305 14.68 12.78 5.60
N PRO A 306 15.02 13.14 4.35
CA PRO A 306 15.61 12.22 3.40
C PRO A 306 16.96 11.66 3.87
N GLU A 307 17.69 12.39 4.70
CA GLU A 307 18.95 11.97 5.32
C GLU A 307 18.80 10.74 6.22
N ALA A 308 17.65 10.58 6.87
CA ALA A 308 17.38 9.42 7.71
C ALA A 308 17.25 8.12 6.91
N LEU A 309 16.88 8.21 5.64
CA LEU A 309 16.69 7.03 4.77
C LEU A 309 18.03 6.36 4.40
N ALA A 310 19.14 7.05 4.50
CA ALA A 310 20.47 6.47 4.29
C ALA A 310 20.80 5.35 5.30
N TYR A 311 20.15 5.36 6.46
CA TYR A 311 20.34 4.41 7.55
C TYR A 311 19.09 3.55 7.82
N ALA A 312 18.16 3.52 6.87
CA ALA A 312 16.94 2.74 7.01
C ALA A 312 17.20 1.26 6.73
N GLY A 313 16.62 0.40 7.58
CA GLY A 313 16.59 -1.03 7.35
C GLY A 313 17.93 -1.76 7.49
N GLN A 314 18.87 -1.23 8.25
CA GLN A 314 20.16 -1.91 8.50
C GLN A 314 19.98 -2.98 9.58
N ASP A 315 20.32 -4.22 9.22
CA ASP A 315 20.27 -5.34 10.15
C ASP A 315 21.57 -5.44 10.96
N VAL A 316 21.45 -5.32 12.28
CA VAL A 316 22.50 -5.60 13.24
C VAL A 316 22.36 -7.05 13.70
N VAL A 317 23.38 -7.86 13.47
CA VAL A 317 23.37 -9.26 13.91
C VAL A 317 23.66 -9.32 15.41
N LEU A 318 22.69 -9.81 16.18
CA LEU A 318 22.80 -10.00 17.64
C LEU A 318 23.29 -11.41 17.97
N ILE A 319 22.87 -12.42 17.20
CA ILE A 319 23.32 -13.80 17.29
C ILE A 319 23.67 -14.24 15.87
N ALA A 320 24.92 -14.59 15.64
CA ALA A 320 25.37 -15.09 14.34
C ALA A 320 24.73 -16.47 14.03
N ALA A 321 24.49 -16.74 12.77
CA ALA A 321 24.06 -18.06 12.33
C ALA A 321 25.16 -19.11 12.66
N ARG A 322 24.75 -20.24 13.21
CA ARG A 322 25.68 -21.33 13.54
C ARG A 322 25.91 -22.27 12.36
N HIS A 323 24.90 -22.41 11.50
CA HIS A 323 24.96 -23.27 10.31
C HIS A 323 24.55 -22.42 9.11
N ARG A 324 25.34 -22.47 8.07
CA ARG A 324 24.91 -21.98 6.77
C ARG A 324 24.02 -23.08 6.19
N PRO A 325 22.74 -22.87 5.92
CA PRO A 325 21.94 -23.89 5.24
C PRO A 325 22.68 -24.27 3.94
N PRO A 326 22.71 -25.55 3.57
CA PRO A 326 23.25 -25.94 2.28
C PRO A 326 22.51 -25.12 1.21
N PRO A 327 23.20 -24.70 0.14
CA PRO A 327 22.53 -24.04 -0.95
C PRO A 327 21.38 -24.94 -1.42
N PRO A 328 20.21 -24.38 -1.75
CA PRO A 328 19.13 -25.18 -2.26
C PRO A 328 19.66 -26.03 -3.44
N PRO A 329 19.29 -27.29 -3.54
CA PRO A 329 19.71 -28.13 -4.66
C PRO A 329 19.40 -27.38 -5.95
N PRO A 330 20.30 -27.41 -6.95
CA PRO A 330 20.05 -26.75 -8.21
C PRO A 330 18.69 -27.22 -8.72
N VAL A 331 17.79 -26.28 -8.96
CA VAL A 331 16.47 -26.59 -9.51
C VAL A 331 16.72 -27.24 -10.87
N PRO A 332 16.32 -28.50 -11.09
CA PRO A 332 16.55 -29.14 -12.37
C PRO A 332 16.00 -28.27 -13.49
N GLU A 333 16.78 -28.02 -14.54
CA GLU A 333 16.40 -27.18 -15.67
C GLU A 333 15.04 -27.56 -16.28
N ALA A 334 14.66 -28.84 -16.16
CA ALA A 334 13.37 -29.39 -16.55
C ALA A 334 12.16 -28.81 -15.79
N VAL A 335 12.34 -28.24 -14.59
CA VAL A 335 11.24 -27.63 -13.82
C VAL A 335 10.89 -26.26 -14.43
N TRP A 336 11.85 -25.57 -15.00
CA TRP A 336 11.61 -24.28 -15.66
C TRP A 336 10.95 -24.43 -17.03
N THR A 337 11.29 -25.48 -17.80
CA THR A 337 10.68 -25.74 -19.11
C THR A 337 9.23 -26.21 -19.02
N ALA A 338 8.84 -26.88 -17.93
CA ALA A 338 7.45 -27.29 -17.72
C ALA A 338 6.49 -26.11 -17.41
N TRP A 339 7.05 -24.94 -17.03
CA TRP A 339 6.27 -23.74 -16.68
C TRP A 339 6.08 -22.77 -17.84
N ILE A 340 6.81 -22.95 -18.96
CA ILE A 340 6.81 -22.06 -20.13
C ILE A 340 5.95 -22.62 -21.28
N GLY A 341 5.34 -23.78 -21.11
CA GLY A 341 4.43 -24.35 -22.11
C GLY A 341 3.18 -23.48 -22.31
N PRO A 342 2.70 -23.29 -23.55
CA PRO A 342 1.49 -22.52 -23.81
C PRO A 342 0.31 -23.18 -23.09
N TRP A 343 -0.44 -22.40 -22.36
CA TRP A 343 -1.70 -22.77 -21.72
C TRP A 343 -2.74 -23.15 -22.79
N THR A 344 -2.78 -24.40 -23.19
CA THR A 344 -3.83 -24.96 -24.02
C THR A 344 -4.44 -26.13 -23.26
N GLY A 345 -5.51 -25.88 -22.49
CA GLY A 345 -6.20 -26.99 -21.84
C GLY A 345 -7.30 -26.55 -20.89
N THR A 346 -8.51 -26.91 -21.25
CA THR A 346 -9.74 -26.89 -20.47
C THR A 346 -9.65 -27.91 -19.33
N GLY A 347 -8.95 -27.56 -18.26
CA GLY A 347 -8.90 -28.35 -17.05
C GLY A 347 -8.95 -27.45 -15.83
N SER A 348 -9.95 -27.65 -14.96
CA SER A 348 -10.03 -26.95 -13.67
C SER A 348 -8.74 -27.16 -12.90
N PRO A 349 -8.07 -26.11 -12.41
CA PRO A 349 -6.90 -26.28 -11.56
C PRO A 349 -7.36 -26.92 -10.25
N SER A 350 -6.84 -28.10 -9.95
CA SER A 350 -6.95 -28.64 -8.60
C SER A 350 -6.27 -27.68 -7.64
N LEU A 351 -7.01 -27.23 -6.63
CA LEU A 351 -6.59 -26.33 -5.54
C LEU A 351 -5.53 -27.01 -4.65
N GLY A 352 -4.32 -27.22 -5.17
CA GLY A 352 -3.30 -28.00 -4.50
C GLY A 352 -2.05 -27.28 -4.05
N ARG A 353 -1.86 -25.99 -4.32
CA ARG A 353 -0.72 -25.21 -3.76
C ARG A 353 -1.10 -23.75 -3.56
N ARG A 354 -0.89 -23.29 -2.35
CA ARG A 354 -1.13 -21.91 -1.90
C ARG A 354 -0.10 -20.98 -2.50
N PRO A 355 -0.44 -19.69 -2.75
CA PRO A 355 0.53 -18.66 -3.14
C PRO A 355 1.61 -18.39 -2.07
N THR A 356 1.45 -18.92 -0.85
CA THR A 356 2.38 -18.75 0.27
C THR A 356 3.67 -19.55 0.12
N ASP A 357 3.73 -20.54 -0.78
CA ASP A 357 4.98 -21.30 -1.02
C ASP A 357 5.95 -20.57 -1.94
N PHE A 358 5.55 -19.41 -2.47
CA PHE A 358 6.40 -18.53 -3.27
C PHE A 358 6.70 -17.23 -2.53
N VAL A 359 7.31 -17.36 -1.35
CA VAL A 359 8.10 -16.28 -0.77
C VAL A 359 9.47 -16.37 -1.41
N PRO A 360 9.91 -15.42 -2.25
CA PRO A 360 11.31 -15.36 -2.61
C PRO A 360 12.07 -15.20 -1.29
N SER A 361 12.83 -16.22 -0.91
CA SER A 361 13.76 -16.14 0.20
C SER A 361 14.76 -15.04 -0.14
N TYR A 362 14.51 -13.86 0.41
CA TYR A 362 15.45 -12.76 0.38
C TYR A 362 16.55 -13.09 1.38
N GLU A 363 17.48 -13.94 0.99
CA GLU A 363 18.76 -13.99 1.64
C GLU A 363 19.52 -12.75 1.15
N ALA A 364 19.67 -11.79 2.05
CA ALA A 364 20.60 -10.69 1.88
C ALA A 364 22.02 -11.25 1.88
N GLY A 365 22.47 -11.73 0.74
CA GLY A 365 23.91 -11.81 0.46
C GLY A 365 24.46 -10.40 0.41
N PRO A 366 25.77 -10.18 0.63
CA PRO A 366 26.38 -8.87 0.58
C PRO A 366 26.03 -8.21 -0.75
N ALA A 367 25.45 -7.02 -0.66
CA ALA A 367 24.84 -6.24 -1.73
C ALA A 367 25.57 -6.38 -3.07
N ARG A 368 24.99 -7.10 -4.02
CA ARG A 368 25.21 -6.82 -5.43
C ARG A 368 24.15 -5.81 -5.87
N LEU A 369 24.52 -4.55 -5.78
CA LEU A 369 23.72 -3.37 -6.05
C LEU A 369 23.32 -3.18 -7.54
N HIS A 370 23.46 -4.18 -8.41
CA HIS A 370 23.29 -4.04 -9.85
C HIS A 370 22.51 -5.18 -10.51
N GLU A 371 21.35 -5.55 -9.98
CA GLU A 371 20.39 -6.25 -10.82
C GLU A 371 19.22 -5.33 -11.15
N PRO A 372 18.94 -5.08 -12.43
CA PRO A 372 17.85 -4.20 -12.81
C PRO A 372 16.51 -4.82 -12.40
N LEU A 373 15.58 -3.98 -11.95
CA LEU A 373 14.20 -4.30 -11.55
C LEU A 373 13.43 -5.16 -12.56
N THR A 374 13.92 -5.29 -13.79
CA THR A 374 13.40 -6.18 -14.82
C THR A 374 13.40 -7.66 -14.44
N ARG A 375 14.33 -8.14 -13.60
CA ARG A 375 14.30 -9.53 -13.11
C ARG A 375 13.22 -9.75 -12.05
N TYR A 376 12.89 -8.73 -11.27
CA TYR A 376 11.77 -8.79 -10.33
C TYR A 376 10.41 -8.89 -11.04
N ALA A 377 10.27 -8.20 -12.17
CA ALA A 377 9.05 -8.25 -12.97
C ALA A 377 8.87 -9.60 -13.70
N GLN A 378 9.96 -10.34 -13.95
CA GLN A 378 9.92 -11.62 -14.66
C GLN A 378 9.49 -12.81 -13.78
N SER A 379 9.65 -12.72 -12.46
CA SER A 379 9.20 -13.76 -11.51
C SER A 379 7.76 -13.59 -11.05
N TRP A 380 7.09 -12.51 -11.45
CA TRP A 380 5.68 -12.26 -11.15
C TRP A 380 4.82 -12.68 -12.34
N PRO A 381 3.61 -13.21 -12.15
CA PRO A 381 2.70 -13.47 -13.24
C PRO A 381 2.53 -12.20 -14.11
N SER A 382 2.37 -12.34 -15.40
CA SER A 382 2.26 -11.24 -16.38
C SER A 382 1.27 -10.12 -15.99
N LEU A 383 0.28 -10.44 -15.17
CA LEU A 383 -0.68 -9.48 -14.58
C LEU A 383 -0.04 -8.46 -13.61
N THR A 384 1.06 -8.82 -12.97
CA THR A 384 1.75 -7.94 -12.01
C THR A 384 2.62 -6.91 -12.70
N ARG A 385 3.18 -7.25 -13.85
CA ARG A 385 3.91 -6.31 -14.68
C ARG A 385 3.00 -5.17 -15.18
N ALA A 386 1.79 -5.52 -15.65
CA ALA A 386 0.78 -4.53 -16.01
C ALA A 386 0.35 -3.66 -14.83
N ALA A 387 0.33 -4.22 -13.59
CA ALA A 387 0.00 -3.47 -12.38
C ALA A 387 1.10 -2.47 -11.99
N ILE A 388 2.37 -2.83 -12.18
CA ILE A 388 3.50 -1.92 -11.96
C ILE A 388 3.53 -0.85 -13.07
N GLU A 389 3.28 -1.24 -14.31
CA GLU A 389 3.16 -0.31 -15.44
C GLU A 389 1.93 0.60 -15.31
N GLY A 390 0.84 0.13 -14.71
CA GLY A 390 -0.34 0.94 -14.37
C GLY A 390 -0.14 1.90 -13.19
N LEU A 391 0.93 1.74 -12.39
CA LEU A 391 1.39 2.74 -11.42
C LEU A 391 2.20 3.86 -12.10
N LEU A 392 2.50 3.71 -13.38
CA LEU A 392 3.23 4.65 -14.21
C LEU A 392 2.28 5.24 -15.23
N PRO A 393 1.58 6.26 -14.92
CA PRO A 393 1.30 7.21 -15.96
C PRO A 393 1.35 8.63 -15.45
N LEU A 394 2.30 9.34 -15.91
CA LEU A 394 1.94 10.70 -16.32
C LEU A 394 2.15 10.73 -17.82
N PRO A 395 1.23 11.33 -18.59
CA PRO A 395 1.43 11.51 -20.01
C PRO A 395 2.72 12.30 -20.25
N GLU A 396 3.44 11.96 -21.32
CA GLU A 396 4.68 12.59 -21.75
C GLU A 396 4.57 14.12 -21.98
N GLU A 397 3.38 14.68 -21.97
CA GLU A 397 3.15 16.10 -22.19
C GLU A 397 3.46 17.05 -21.01
N ALA A 398 3.81 16.51 -19.83
CA ALA A 398 4.17 17.35 -18.67
C ALA A 398 5.68 17.67 -18.58
N VAL A 399 6.52 17.24 -19.53
CA VAL A 399 7.98 17.40 -19.46
C VAL A 399 8.51 18.57 -20.30
N SER A 400 7.68 19.34 -20.98
CA SER A 400 8.14 20.45 -21.82
C SER A 400 7.84 21.83 -21.25
N GLN A 401 8.42 22.17 -20.08
CA GLN A 401 8.75 23.57 -19.76
C GLN A 401 10.03 23.64 -18.94
N PRO A 402 11.11 24.25 -19.43
CA PRO A 402 12.32 24.48 -18.64
C PRO A 402 12.04 25.59 -17.62
N LEU A 403 12.12 25.24 -16.33
CA LEU A 403 12.26 26.21 -15.24
C LEU A 403 13.69 26.77 -15.22
N VAL A 404 13.99 27.65 -16.16
CA VAL A 404 15.14 28.56 -16.07
C VAL A 404 14.58 29.95 -16.32
N GLU A 405 14.44 30.69 -15.27
CA GLU A 405 14.53 32.15 -15.11
C GLU A 405 13.61 32.64 -14.01
N LYS A 406 14.13 32.72 -12.81
CA LYS A 406 13.82 33.77 -11.83
C LYS A 406 14.60 33.57 -10.51
N VAL A 407 15.92 33.63 -10.61
CA VAL A 407 16.77 34.00 -9.45
C VAL A 407 17.78 35.03 -9.93
N ALA A 408 17.30 36.23 -10.16
CA ALA A 408 18.11 37.45 -10.13
C ALA A 408 17.15 38.63 -10.03
N GLN A 409 16.90 39.11 -8.83
CA GLN A 409 16.46 40.42 -8.40
C GLN A 409 15.47 40.34 -7.23
N ARG A 410 16.04 40.12 -6.04
CA ARG A 410 15.75 40.96 -4.86
C ARG A 410 16.66 40.55 -3.71
#